data_37fbcd06e2e226d3e7cb9ac5e8ad5037
#
_entry.id   37fbcd06e2e226d3e7cb9ac5e8ad5037
#
_cell.length_a   1.000
_cell.length_b   1.000
_cell.length_c   1.000
_cell.angle_alpha   90.00
_cell.angle_beta   90.00
_cell.angle_gamma   90.00
#
_symmetry.space_group_name_H-M   'P 1'
#
loop_
_entity.id
_entity.type
_entity.pdbx_description
1 polymer ?
#
loop_
_entity_poly.entity_id
_entity_poly.type
_entity_poly.pdbx_seq_one_letter_code
_entity_poly.pdbx_strand_id
1 'polypeptide(L)'
;MKKVEGLESRVKKGALGDAAAEGEVLDARPSTLDPTSHAVRADALQFDRNGLLPAIVQDADDGAVLMLGWMDAEALAATLATGEVHFHSRSRAALWRKGETSGNTLALVGLAADCDRDALLVLARPAGPTCHTGEKSCFHAPVLEAPAPVGISLAPLFALLRQRFAERPEGSYSARLFADEDRPLKKLIEEAGEVALAVKNRDHGNLVWEVTDVLYHLAVVMVAHGVAPDEVNRELARRAGEAR
;
A
#
# COMPACT_ATOMS: atom_id res chain seq x y z
N MET A 1 28.15 50.95 -5.23
CA MET A 1 27.43 51.28 -3.99
C MET A 1 26.03 51.77 -4.36
N LYS A 2 25.01 50.93 -4.23
CA LYS A 2 23.61 51.33 -4.11
C LYS A 2 22.95 50.31 -3.17
N LYS A 3 22.52 50.81 -2.02
CA LYS A 3 21.72 50.14 -1.01
C LYS A 3 20.40 49.63 -1.62
N VAL A 4 20.02 48.44 -1.23
CA VAL A 4 18.62 48.02 -1.30
C VAL A 4 18.18 47.77 0.15
N GLU A 5 17.42 48.75 0.67
CA GLU A 5 16.66 48.68 1.90
C GLU A 5 15.30 48.05 1.62
N GLY A 6 14.85 47.21 2.55
CA GLY A 6 13.43 47.12 2.87
C GLY A 6 12.65 45.96 2.24
N LEU A 7 12.58 44.83 2.95
CA LEU A 7 11.35 44.03 3.03
C LEU A 7 11.25 43.36 4.41
N GLU A 8 10.99 44.16 5.43
CA GLU A 8 10.46 43.68 6.71
C GLU A 8 8.93 43.77 6.72
N SER A 9 8.35 42.85 7.47
CA SER A 9 7.00 42.85 8.00
C SER A 9 5.86 42.30 7.10
N ARG A 10 5.45 41.07 7.41
CA ARG A 10 4.09 40.73 7.83
C ARG A 10 3.92 39.27 8.18
N VAL A 11 4.43 38.87 9.35
CA VAL A 11 3.97 37.63 10.00
C VAL A 11 2.86 38.07 10.96
N LYS A 12 1.62 37.77 10.61
CA LYS A 12 0.49 37.85 11.54
C LYS A 12 0.53 36.62 12.45
N LYS A 13 0.75 36.84 13.75
CA LYS A 13 0.48 35.87 14.80
C LYS A 13 -1.02 35.57 14.81
N GLY A 14 -1.38 34.34 14.42
CA GLY A 14 -2.67 33.74 14.71
C GLY A 14 -2.55 32.90 15.98
N ALA A 15 -3.40 33.18 16.97
CA ALA A 15 -3.45 32.51 18.25
C ALA A 15 -3.79 31.01 18.06
N LEU A 16 -2.97 30.13 18.64
CA LEU A 16 -3.26 28.71 18.84
C LEU A 16 -4.31 28.60 19.94
N GLY A 17 -5.52 28.20 19.57
CA GLY A 17 -6.53 27.72 20.48
C GLY A 17 -6.29 26.24 20.77
N ASP A 18 -6.19 25.90 22.05
CA ASP A 18 -6.19 24.52 22.56
C ASP A 18 -7.48 23.81 22.12
N ALA A 19 -7.36 22.84 21.23
CA ALA A 19 -8.38 21.84 21.00
C ALA A 19 -7.76 20.48 21.24
N ALA A 20 -8.11 19.88 22.39
CA ALA A 20 -7.87 18.48 22.66
C ALA A 20 -8.57 17.65 21.57
N ALA A 21 -7.81 17.04 20.69
CA ALA A 21 -8.32 16.10 19.71
C ALA A 21 -8.52 14.75 20.41
N GLU A 22 -9.77 14.46 20.80
CA GLU A 22 -10.23 13.10 21.05
C GLU A 22 -10.01 12.29 19.75
N GLY A 23 -9.24 11.22 19.87
CA GLY A 23 -8.94 10.32 18.76
C GLY A 23 -10.20 9.60 18.28
N GLU A 24 -10.83 10.13 17.27
CA GLU A 24 -11.88 9.46 16.53
C GLU A 24 -11.23 8.34 15.70
N VAL A 25 -11.41 7.11 16.15
CA VAL A 25 -11.09 5.91 15.38
C VAL A 25 -11.95 5.99 14.11
N LEU A 26 -11.32 6.32 12.99
CA LEU A 26 -11.97 6.29 11.68
C LEU A 26 -12.43 4.85 11.41
N ASP A 27 -13.69 4.59 11.69
CA ASP A 27 -14.43 3.40 11.27
C ASP A 27 -14.50 3.45 9.73
N ALA A 28 -13.50 2.81 9.09
CA ALA A 28 -13.43 2.70 7.64
C ALA A 28 -14.50 1.72 7.14
N ARG A 29 -15.76 2.14 7.20
CA ARG A 29 -16.80 1.49 6.41
C ARG A 29 -16.45 1.68 4.94
N PRO A 30 -16.46 0.61 4.12
CA PRO A 30 -16.27 0.74 2.69
C PRO A 30 -17.34 1.71 2.17
N SER A 31 -16.90 2.80 1.52
CA SER A 31 -17.80 3.72 0.85
C SER A 31 -18.65 2.91 -0.13
N THR A 32 -19.96 3.12 -0.10
CA THR A 32 -20.92 2.52 -1.00
C THR A 32 -20.39 2.62 -2.43
N LEU A 33 -20.07 1.46 -3.03
CA LEU A 33 -19.67 1.37 -4.42
C LEU A 33 -20.79 1.96 -5.27
N ASP A 34 -20.51 2.99 -6.05
CA ASP A 34 -21.43 3.58 -7.01
C ASP A 34 -21.80 2.52 -8.06
N PRO A 35 -23.06 2.09 -8.17
CA PRO A 35 -23.46 1.03 -9.10
C PRO A 35 -23.40 1.44 -10.58
N THR A 36 -22.99 2.67 -10.91
CA THR A 36 -22.90 3.17 -12.30
C THR A 36 -21.51 3.03 -12.93
N SER A 37 -20.47 2.60 -12.18
CA SER A 37 -19.17 2.28 -12.77
C SER A 37 -19.24 0.92 -13.47
N HIS A 38 -18.46 0.71 -14.50
CA HIS A 38 -18.35 -0.48 -15.37
C HIS A 38 -18.00 -1.80 -14.63
N ALA A 39 -18.52 -1.98 -13.43
CA ALA A 39 -18.32 -3.17 -12.61
C ALA A 39 -18.97 -4.39 -13.29
N VAL A 40 -18.18 -5.44 -13.49
CA VAL A 40 -18.70 -6.74 -13.96
C VAL A 40 -19.72 -7.22 -12.93
N ARG A 41 -20.93 -7.52 -13.38
CA ARG A 41 -21.97 -8.07 -12.52
C ARG A 41 -21.59 -9.49 -12.14
N ALA A 42 -21.87 -9.89 -10.90
CA ALA A 42 -21.58 -11.24 -10.42
C ALA A 42 -22.25 -12.36 -11.24
N ASP A 43 -23.42 -12.07 -11.84
CA ASP A 43 -24.15 -12.99 -12.72
C ASP A 43 -23.51 -13.16 -14.11
N ALA A 44 -22.51 -12.35 -14.45
CA ALA A 44 -21.76 -12.45 -15.70
C ALA A 44 -20.48 -13.30 -15.58
N LEU A 45 -20.13 -13.79 -14.37
CA LEU A 45 -18.97 -14.64 -14.15
C LEU A 45 -19.17 -16.05 -14.69
N GLN A 46 -18.09 -16.63 -15.21
CA GLN A 46 -18.08 -17.97 -15.81
C GLN A 46 -17.51 -18.97 -14.81
N PHE A 47 -18.39 -19.60 -14.03
CA PHE A 47 -17.98 -20.68 -13.12
C PHE A 47 -17.66 -21.96 -13.92
N ASP A 48 -16.71 -22.73 -13.42
CA ASP A 48 -16.37 -24.03 -14.01
C ASP A 48 -17.53 -25.03 -13.87
N ARG A 49 -17.37 -26.24 -14.44
CA ARG A 49 -18.37 -27.32 -14.34
C ARG A 49 -18.72 -27.75 -12.91
N ASN A 50 -17.90 -27.41 -11.93
CA ASN A 50 -18.13 -27.67 -10.51
C ASN A 50 -18.69 -26.45 -9.78
N GLY A 51 -19.02 -25.38 -10.49
CA GLY A 51 -19.51 -24.13 -9.92
C GLY A 51 -18.42 -23.32 -9.21
N LEU A 52 -17.16 -23.47 -9.59
CA LEU A 52 -16.02 -22.81 -8.95
C LEU A 52 -15.30 -21.86 -9.88
N LEU A 53 -14.76 -20.78 -9.31
CA LEU A 53 -13.82 -19.84 -9.91
C LEU A 53 -12.51 -19.82 -9.14
N PRO A 54 -11.34 -19.82 -9.79
CA PRO A 54 -10.09 -19.50 -9.15
C PRO A 54 -10.11 -18.03 -8.72
N ALA A 55 -9.67 -17.76 -7.49
CA ALA A 55 -9.54 -16.43 -6.93
C ALA A 55 -8.08 -16.19 -6.50
N ILE A 56 -7.40 -15.34 -7.25
CA ILE A 56 -6.02 -14.91 -6.96
C ILE A 56 -6.12 -13.75 -5.98
N VAL A 57 -5.54 -13.91 -4.78
CA VAL A 57 -5.52 -12.84 -3.78
C VAL A 57 -4.22 -12.08 -3.86
N GLN A 58 -4.33 -10.77 -4.00
CA GLN A 58 -3.21 -9.84 -4.05
C GLN A 58 -3.32 -8.84 -2.90
N ASP A 59 -2.20 -8.56 -2.25
CA ASP A 59 -2.09 -7.53 -1.23
C ASP A 59 -2.35 -6.16 -1.87
N ALA A 60 -3.34 -5.44 -1.36
CA ALA A 60 -3.71 -4.13 -1.88
C ALA A 60 -2.66 -3.04 -1.58
N ASP A 61 -1.80 -3.25 -0.59
CA ASP A 61 -0.82 -2.26 -0.16
C ASP A 61 0.51 -2.38 -0.92
N ASP A 62 0.96 -3.60 -1.26
CA ASP A 62 2.26 -3.81 -1.91
C ASP A 62 2.22 -4.63 -3.21
N GLY A 63 1.05 -5.11 -3.61
CA GLY A 63 0.86 -5.86 -4.85
C GLY A 63 1.38 -7.30 -4.82
N ALA A 64 1.83 -7.82 -3.67
CA ALA A 64 2.27 -9.19 -3.56
C ALA A 64 1.11 -10.17 -3.75
N VAL A 65 1.30 -11.22 -4.55
CA VAL A 65 0.32 -12.32 -4.62
C VAL A 65 0.40 -13.12 -3.33
N LEU A 66 -0.71 -13.17 -2.58
CA LEU A 66 -0.78 -13.78 -1.26
C LEU A 66 -1.11 -15.27 -1.32
N MET A 67 -2.15 -15.62 -2.06
CA MET A 67 -2.61 -17.00 -2.21
C MET A 67 -3.52 -17.15 -3.44
N LEU A 68 -3.83 -18.38 -3.79
CA LEU A 68 -4.93 -18.76 -4.67
C LEU A 68 -5.93 -19.59 -3.87
N GLY A 69 -7.20 -19.25 -3.97
CA GLY A 69 -8.33 -20.02 -3.45
C GLY A 69 -9.36 -20.28 -4.52
N TRP A 70 -10.48 -20.91 -4.14
CA TRP A 70 -11.60 -21.16 -5.01
C TRP A 70 -12.85 -20.51 -4.42
N MET A 71 -13.64 -19.86 -5.26
CA MET A 71 -14.92 -19.28 -4.87
C MET A 71 -16.04 -19.93 -5.67
N ASP A 72 -17.12 -20.26 -5.01
CA ASP A 72 -18.43 -20.47 -5.62
C ASP A 72 -19.29 -19.19 -5.47
N ALA A 73 -20.51 -19.25 -5.94
CA ALA A 73 -21.43 -18.11 -5.83
C ALA A 73 -21.73 -17.73 -4.36
N GLU A 74 -21.73 -18.71 -3.44
CA GLU A 74 -21.95 -18.49 -2.01
C GLU A 74 -20.75 -17.75 -1.37
N ALA A 75 -19.53 -18.20 -1.67
CA ALA A 75 -18.30 -17.57 -1.16
C ALA A 75 -18.15 -16.14 -1.70
N LEU A 76 -18.48 -15.91 -2.95
CA LEU A 76 -18.48 -14.57 -3.54
C LEU A 76 -19.51 -13.67 -2.85
N ALA A 77 -20.75 -14.15 -2.67
CA ALA A 77 -21.81 -13.40 -2.01
C ALA A 77 -21.45 -13.08 -0.54
N ALA A 78 -20.88 -14.05 0.20
CA ALA A 78 -20.42 -13.85 1.56
C ALA A 78 -19.28 -12.83 1.63
N THR A 79 -18.30 -12.88 0.69
CA THR A 79 -17.20 -11.92 0.59
C THR A 79 -17.72 -10.50 0.39
N LEU A 80 -18.67 -10.30 -0.53
CA LEU A 80 -19.26 -8.98 -0.80
C LEU A 80 -20.10 -8.46 0.36
N ALA A 81 -20.81 -9.35 1.04
CA ALA A 81 -21.70 -8.98 2.16
C ALA A 81 -20.92 -8.61 3.43
N THR A 82 -19.81 -9.29 3.70
CA THR A 82 -19.07 -9.13 4.96
C THR A 82 -17.87 -8.19 4.84
N GLY A 83 -17.36 -7.97 3.61
CA GLY A 83 -16.10 -7.29 3.39
C GLY A 83 -14.86 -8.12 3.79
N GLU A 84 -15.03 -9.40 4.13
CA GLU A 84 -13.96 -10.35 4.41
C GLU A 84 -13.93 -11.46 3.38
N VAL A 85 -12.75 -11.91 2.98
CA VAL A 85 -12.61 -12.89 1.88
C VAL A 85 -13.00 -14.29 2.34
N HIS A 86 -13.98 -14.86 1.64
CA HIS A 86 -14.46 -16.23 1.78
C HIS A 86 -14.10 -17.06 0.57
N PHE A 87 -13.93 -18.35 0.78
CA PHE A 87 -13.62 -19.33 -0.25
C PHE A 87 -14.53 -20.56 -0.13
N HIS A 88 -14.59 -21.34 -1.19
CA HIS A 88 -15.08 -22.69 -1.17
C HIS A 88 -13.93 -23.68 -0.93
N SER A 89 -14.00 -24.44 0.15
CA SER A 89 -13.04 -25.50 0.45
C SER A 89 -13.36 -26.74 -0.37
N ARG A 90 -12.56 -27.04 -1.42
CA ARG A 90 -12.75 -28.22 -2.27
C ARG A 90 -12.69 -29.55 -1.51
N SER A 91 -11.86 -29.65 -0.46
CA SER A 91 -11.72 -30.87 0.32
C SER A 91 -12.84 -31.09 1.34
N ARG A 92 -13.43 -30.00 1.86
CA ARG A 92 -14.52 -30.04 2.83
C ARG A 92 -15.88 -29.83 2.19
N ALA A 93 -15.92 -29.45 0.90
CA ALA A 93 -17.12 -29.05 0.16
C ALA A 93 -17.97 -28.04 0.96
N ALA A 94 -17.36 -27.00 1.51
CA ALA A 94 -17.99 -26.05 2.40
C ALA A 94 -17.44 -24.64 2.25
N LEU A 95 -18.28 -23.65 2.54
CA LEU A 95 -17.88 -22.26 2.71
C LEU A 95 -16.80 -22.14 3.81
N TRP A 96 -15.80 -21.31 3.58
CA TRP A 96 -14.71 -21.08 4.50
C TRP A 96 -14.28 -19.61 4.47
N ARG A 97 -14.32 -18.93 5.61
CA ARG A 97 -13.76 -17.60 5.78
C ARG A 97 -12.26 -17.69 6.01
N LYS A 98 -11.47 -16.97 5.23
CA LYS A 98 -10.03 -16.92 5.43
C LYS A 98 -9.72 -16.34 6.82
N GLY A 99 -8.93 -17.06 7.60
CA GLY A 99 -8.57 -16.65 8.96
C GLY A 99 -9.59 -17.02 10.04
N GLU A 100 -10.64 -17.78 9.75
CA GLU A 100 -11.66 -18.18 10.74
C GLU A 100 -11.07 -18.87 11.99
N THR A 101 -9.95 -19.55 11.85
CA THR A 101 -9.27 -20.26 12.95
C THR A 101 -8.03 -19.50 13.43
N SER A 102 -7.25 -18.90 12.52
CA SER A 102 -5.97 -18.27 12.84
C SER A 102 -6.07 -16.80 13.24
N GLY A 103 -7.20 -16.14 12.97
CA GLY A 103 -7.35 -14.70 13.10
C GLY A 103 -6.72 -13.90 11.95
N ASN A 104 -5.95 -14.53 11.05
CA ASN A 104 -5.32 -13.89 9.90
C ASN A 104 -6.34 -13.74 8.76
N THR A 105 -7.29 -12.82 8.93
CA THR A 105 -8.34 -12.51 7.94
C THR A 105 -7.79 -11.72 6.77
N LEU A 106 -8.57 -11.62 5.71
CA LEU A 106 -8.29 -10.81 4.53
C LEU A 106 -9.45 -9.83 4.34
N ALA A 107 -9.23 -8.54 4.65
CA ALA A 107 -10.24 -7.51 4.41
C ALA A 107 -10.29 -7.19 2.91
N LEU A 108 -11.48 -7.27 2.32
CA LEU A 108 -11.71 -6.97 0.90
C LEU A 108 -11.48 -5.49 0.62
N VAL A 109 -10.69 -5.18 -0.41
CA VAL A 109 -10.48 -3.83 -0.93
C VAL A 109 -11.11 -3.68 -2.31
N GLY A 110 -11.03 -4.72 -3.16
CA GLY A 110 -11.60 -4.70 -4.50
C GLY A 110 -11.64 -6.08 -5.14
N LEU A 111 -12.45 -6.19 -6.19
CA LEU A 111 -12.59 -7.39 -7.02
C LEU A 111 -12.54 -7.01 -8.50
N ALA A 112 -11.81 -7.78 -9.28
CA ALA A 112 -11.82 -7.70 -10.74
C ALA A 112 -11.95 -9.11 -11.33
N ALA A 113 -12.69 -9.23 -12.42
CA ALA A 113 -12.70 -10.43 -13.24
C ALA A 113 -11.65 -10.28 -14.36
N ASP A 114 -11.12 -11.39 -14.84
CA ASP A 114 -10.29 -11.39 -16.04
C ASP A 114 -11.12 -11.18 -17.33
N CYS A 115 -10.48 -11.26 -18.49
CA CYS A 115 -11.10 -10.87 -19.76
C CYS A 115 -12.25 -11.76 -20.20
N ASP A 116 -12.24 -13.04 -19.89
CA ASP A 116 -13.28 -14.03 -20.18
C ASP A 116 -14.12 -14.43 -18.95
N ARG A 117 -13.80 -13.79 -17.81
CA ARG A 117 -14.59 -13.84 -16.55
C ARG A 117 -14.59 -15.21 -15.87
N ASP A 118 -13.56 -16.00 -16.09
CA ASP A 118 -13.40 -17.32 -15.48
C ASP A 118 -12.40 -17.35 -14.31
N ALA A 119 -11.80 -16.18 -13.97
CA ALA A 119 -10.96 -15.99 -12.80
C ALA A 119 -11.22 -14.63 -12.10
N LEU A 120 -10.92 -14.57 -10.80
CA LEU A 120 -11.05 -13.36 -10.00
C LEU A 120 -9.67 -12.91 -9.47
N LEU A 121 -9.38 -11.62 -9.59
CA LEU A 121 -8.37 -10.93 -8.82
C LEU A 121 -9.04 -10.27 -7.61
N VAL A 122 -8.65 -10.71 -6.42
CA VAL A 122 -9.14 -10.22 -5.13
C VAL A 122 -8.07 -9.33 -4.52
N LEU A 123 -8.31 -8.02 -4.48
CA LEU A 123 -7.45 -7.09 -3.73
C LEU A 123 -7.87 -7.11 -2.27
N ALA A 124 -6.96 -7.45 -1.37
CA ALA A 124 -7.26 -7.57 0.05
C ALA A 124 -6.13 -7.04 0.94
N ARG A 125 -6.47 -6.60 2.15
CA ARG A 125 -5.50 -6.29 3.21
C ARG A 125 -5.45 -7.45 4.19
N PRO A 126 -4.28 -8.11 4.35
CA PRO A 126 -4.13 -9.18 5.32
C PRO A 126 -3.97 -8.63 6.75
N ALA A 127 -4.70 -9.22 7.71
CA ALA A 127 -4.53 -8.93 9.14
C ALA A 127 -3.26 -9.55 9.74
N GLY A 128 -2.60 -10.44 9.00
CA GLY A 128 -1.37 -11.14 9.40
C GLY A 128 -0.89 -12.07 8.30
N PRO A 129 0.05 -12.99 8.59
CA PRO A 129 0.58 -13.94 7.63
C PRO A 129 -0.54 -14.72 6.93
N THR A 130 -0.54 -14.73 5.59
CA THR A 130 -1.59 -15.41 4.82
C THR A 130 -1.36 -16.92 4.76
N CYS A 131 -0.09 -17.37 4.70
CA CYS A 131 0.24 -18.79 4.67
C CYS A 131 0.08 -19.43 6.06
N HIS A 132 -0.34 -20.70 6.08
CA HIS A 132 -0.42 -21.50 7.31
C HIS A 132 0.95 -21.80 7.93
N THR A 133 2.05 -21.61 7.17
CA THR A 133 3.43 -21.74 7.66
C THR A 133 3.92 -20.50 8.42
N GLY A 134 3.12 -19.43 8.47
CA GLY A 134 3.52 -18.15 9.07
C GLY A 134 4.16 -17.18 8.09
N GLU A 135 4.29 -17.54 6.82
CA GLU A 135 4.81 -16.67 5.77
C GLU A 135 3.74 -15.70 5.26
N LYS A 136 4.16 -14.51 4.82
CA LYS A 136 3.25 -13.51 4.24
C LYS A 136 2.45 -14.07 3.08
N SER A 137 3.09 -14.82 2.18
CA SER A 137 2.51 -15.37 0.96
C SER A 137 2.64 -16.90 0.93
N CYS A 138 1.68 -17.56 0.29
CA CYS A 138 1.79 -18.98 -0.03
C CYS A 138 2.84 -19.26 -1.12
N PHE A 139 3.25 -18.25 -1.87
CA PHE A 139 4.23 -18.35 -2.97
C PHE A 139 5.65 -17.99 -2.51
N HIS A 140 6.07 -18.49 -1.36
CA HIS A 140 7.40 -18.23 -0.77
C HIS A 140 8.48 -19.27 -1.13
N ALA A 141 8.10 -20.39 -1.78
CA ALA A 141 9.05 -21.41 -2.21
C ALA A 141 9.35 -21.28 -3.71
N PRO A 142 10.53 -20.79 -4.12
CA PRO A 142 10.83 -20.62 -5.54
C PRO A 142 11.04 -22.00 -6.20
N VAL A 143 10.45 -22.18 -7.37
CA VAL A 143 10.74 -23.33 -8.26
C VAL A 143 11.93 -23.00 -9.15
N LEU A 144 12.11 -21.74 -9.49
CA LEU A 144 13.25 -21.18 -10.19
C LEU A 144 13.55 -19.81 -9.54
N GLU A 145 14.83 -19.52 -9.30
CA GLU A 145 15.22 -18.20 -8.82
C GLU A 145 14.83 -17.16 -9.88
N ALA A 146 13.90 -16.30 -9.50
CA ALA A 146 13.52 -15.16 -10.32
C ALA A 146 14.48 -14.00 -10.06
N PRO A 147 14.84 -13.20 -11.08
CA PRO A 147 15.52 -11.94 -10.84
C PRO A 147 14.65 -11.06 -9.94
N ALA A 148 15.28 -10.11 -9.26
CA ALA A 148 14.55 -9.11 -8.46
C ALA A 148 13.40 -8.50 -9.30
N PRO A 149 12.24 -8.22 -8.68
CA PRO A 149 11.12 -7.64 -9.41
C PRO A 149 11.54 -6.44 -10.24
N VAL A 150 11.11 -6.40 -11.50
CA VAL A 150 11.37 -5.27 -12.39
C VAL A 150 10.44 -4.13 -11.95
N GLY A 151 10.94 -3.25 -11.12
CA GLY A 151 10.21 -2.09 -10.63
C GLY A 151 10.61 -1.71 -9.21
N ILE A 152 10.44 -0.45 -8.87
CA ILE A 152 10.67 0.05 -7.51
C ILE A 152 9.42 -0.25 -6.69
N SER A 153 9.52 -1.21 -5.76
CA SER A 153 8.50 -1.42 -4.74
C SER A 153 8.95 -0.79 -3.43
N LEU A 154 8.25 0.24 -3.00
CA LEU A 154 8.50 0.89 -1.71
C LEU A 154 7.67 0.28 -0.56
N ALA A 155 6.79 -0.67 -0.84
CA ALA A 155 5.89 -1.23 0.15
C ALA A 155 6.60 -1.87 1.36
N PRO A 156 7.67 -2.68 1.21
CA PRO A 156 8.42 -3.19 2.35
C PRO A 156 9.06 -2.07 3.19
N LEU A 157 9.54 -1.02 2.53
CA LEU A 157 10.11 0.15 3.21
C LEU A 157 9.04 0.86 4.04
N PHE A 158 7.85 1.12 3.48
CA PHE A 158 6.74 1.74 4.21
C PHE A 158 6.28 0.91 5.40
N ALA A 159 6.19 -0.42 5.25
CA ALA A 159 5.85 -1.32 6.36
C ALA A 159 6.86 -1.19 7.51
N LEU A 160 8.15 -1.26 7.19
CA LEU A 160 9.24 -1.09 8.15
C LEU A 160 9.20 0.29 8.82
N LEU A 161 9.01 1.36 8.05
CA LEU A 161 9.01 2.72 8.58
C LEU A 161 7.81 2.97 9.49
N ARG A 162 6.61 2.48 9.15
CA ARG A 162 5.43 2.55 10.03
C ARG A 162 5.66 1.83 11.35
N GLN A 163 6.24 0.63 11.30
CA GLN A 163 6.63 -0.10 12.52
C GLN A 163 7.61 0.72 13.36
N ARG A 164 8.69 1.25 12.76
CA ARG A 164 9.69 2.09 13.44
C ARG A 164 9.12 3.39 13.98
N PHE A 165 8.13 3.96 13.30
CA PHE A 165 7.40 5.14 13.76
C PHE A 165 6.58 4.85 15.01
N ALA A 166 5.90 3.70 15.07
CA ALA A 166 5.12 3.29 16.23
C ALA A 166 5.97 2.86 17.42
N GLU A 167 6.99 2.02 17.18
CA GLU A 167 7.79 1.38 18.24
C GLU A 167 8.95 2.26 18.75
N ARG A 168 9.47 3.17 17.93
CA ARG A 168 10.63 4.04 18.27
C ARG A 168 11.82 3.28 18.89
N PRO A 169 12.29 2.17 18.28
CA PRO A 169 13.31 1.34 18.89
C PRO A 169 14.62 2.11 19.08
N GLU A 170 15.26 1.88 20.23
CA GLU A 170 16.54 2.50 20.57
C GLU A 170 17.63 2.14 19.54
N GLY A 171 18.50 3.10 19.20
CA GLY A 171 19.57 2.93 18.21
C GLY A 171 19.11 2.98 16.75
N SER A 172 17.81 2.93 16.45
CA SER A 172 17.29 3.01 15.08
C SER A 172 17.52 4.38 14.44
N TYR A 173 18.08 4.38 13.22
CA TYR A 173 18.26 5.61 12.45
C TYR A 173 16.93 6.28 12.11
N SER A 174 15.96 5.51 11.60
CA SER A 174 14.62 6.03 11.30
C SER A 174 13.90 6.55 12.55
N ALA A 175 14.04 5.91 13.71
CA ALA A 175 13.47 6.42 14.96
C ALA A 175 14.05 7.79 15.34
N ARG A 176 15.35 8.02 15.11
CA ARG A 176 15.99 9.34 15.29
C ARG A 176 15.49 10.39 14.30
N LEU A 177 15.22 10.01 13.05
CA LEU A 177 14.62 10.92 12.07
C LEU A 177 13.22 11.33 12.47
N PHE A 178 12.42 10.40 12.98
CA PHE A 178 11.08 10.68 13.48
C PHE A 178 11.02 11.50 14.77
N ALA A 179 12.14 11.62 15.49
CA ALA A 179 12.22 12.43 16.72
C ALA A 179 12.57 13.90 16.45
N ASP A 180 12.94 14.25 15.22
CA ASP A 180 13.35 15.59 14.82
C ASP A 180 12.62 15.95 13.51
N GLU A 181 11.70 16.89 13.59
CA GLU A 181 10.85 17.27 12.46
C GLU A 181 11.64 17.88 11.29
N ASP A 182 12.70 18.63 11.59
CA ASP A 182 13.51 19.32 10.58
C ASP A 182 14.52 18.40 9.88
N ARG A 183 15.01 17.39 10.59
CA ARG A 183 16.12 16.57 10.11
C ARG A 183 15.81 15.79 8.84
N PRO A 184 14.66 15.08 8.73
CA PRO A 184 14.31 14.38 7.49
C PRO A 184 14.09 15.34 6.32
N LEU A 185 13.60 16.56 6.57
CA LEU A 185 13.41 17.59 5.53
C LEU A 185 14.74 18.10 5.01
N LYS A 186 15.72 18.38 5.90
CA LYS A 186 17.09 18.77 5.52
C LYS A 186 17.76 17.67 4.70
N LYS A 187 17.64 16.41 5.16
CA LYS A 187 18.19 15.26 4.44
C LYS A 187 17.57 15.10 3.04
N LEU A 188 16.27 15.22 2.90
CA LEU A 188 15.62 15.12 1.60
C LEU A 188 16.16 16.16 0.60
N ILE A 189 16.43 17.39 1.05
CA ILE A 189 17.01 18.46 0.20
C ILE A 189 18.47 18.14 -0.15
N GLU A 190 19.26 17.67 0.81
CA GLU A 190 20.65 17.28 0.64
C GLU A 190 20.79 16.17 -0.41
N GLU A 191 20.07 15.05 -0.24
CA GLU A 191 20.13 13.89 -1.14
C GLU A 191 19.61 14.24 -2.56
N ALA A 192 18.58 15.09 -2.65
CA ALA A 192 18.12 15.56 -3.97
C ALA A 192 19.21 16.40 -4.68
N GLY A 193 20.01 17.16 -3.96
CA GLY A 193 21.18 17.88 -4.48
C GLY A 193 22.28 16.91 -4.95
N GLU A 194 22.53 15.85 -4.19
CA GLU A 194 23.54 14.83 -4.52
C GLU A 194 23.15 14.01 -5.75
N VAL A 195 21.85 13.71 -5.96
CA VAL A 195 21.34 13.16 -7.22
C VAL A 195 21.73 14.03 -8.41
N ALA A 196 21.55 15.36 -8.32
CA ALA A 196 21.89 16.27 -9.40
C ALA A 196 23.41 16.27 -9.69
N LEU A 197 24.26 16.18 -8.65
CA LEU A 197 25.70 16.09 -8.78
C LEU A 197 26.14 14.77 -9.41
N ALA A 198 25.57 13.65 -8.98
CA ALA A 198 25.85 12.32 -9.54
C ALA A 198 25.51 12.26 -11.04
N VAL A 199 24.39 12.83 -11.46
CA VAL A 199 24.01 12.96 -12.88
C VAL A 199 25.03 13.80 -13.63
N LYS A 200 25.42 14.96 -13.09
CA LYS A 200 26.40 15.85 -13.73
C LYS A 200 27.77 15.21 -13.89
N ASN A 201 28.17 14.42 -12.91
CA ASN A 201 29.42 13.69 -12.90
C ASN A 201 29.39 12.40 -13.73
N ARG A 202 28.23 11.99 -14.23
CA ARG A 202 27.99 10.72 -14.94
C ARG A 202 28.38 9.49 -14.08
N ASP A 203 28.24 9.61 -12.76
CA ASP A 203 28.52 8.53 -11.82
C ASP A 203 27.24 7.73 -11.56
N HIS A 204 27.10 6.64 -12.33
CA HIS A 204 25.92 5.77 -12.25
C HIS A 204 25.79 5.08 -10.87
N GLY A 205 26.93 4.68 -10.28
CA GLY A 205 26.95 4.03 -8.97
C GLY A 205 26.42 4.96 -7.89
N ASN A 206 26.98 6.17 -7.83
CA ASN A 206 26.54 7.18 -6.88
C ASN A 206 25.10 7.63 -7.14
N LEU A 207 24.68 7.74 -8.41
CA LEU A 207 23.29 8.06 -8.75
C LEU A 207 22.29 7.06 -8.16
N VAL A 208 22.61 5.76 -8.20
CA VAL A 208 21.74 4.73 -7.59
C VAL A 208 21.64 4.92 -6.08
N TRP A 209 22.75 5.25 -5.41
CA TRP A 209 22.80 5.52 -3.97
C TRP A 209 21.91 6.72 -3.61
N GLU A 210 22.14 7.87 -4.25
CA GLU A 210 21.45 9.11 -3.92
C GLU A 210 19.94 9.03 -4.22
N VAL A 211 19.55 8.38 -5.33
CA VAL A 211 18.13 8.11 -5.62
C VAL A 211 17.52 7.25 -4.52
N THR A 212 18.24 6.24 -4.02
CA THR A 212 17.75 5.39 -2.92
C THR A 212 17.56 6.21 -1.65
N ASP A 213 18.48 7.10 -1.33
CA ASP A 213 18.41 7.94 -0.13
C ASP A 213 17.29 8.99 -0.23
N VAL A 214 17.07 9.59 -1.41
CA VAL A 214 15.90 10.44 -1.66
C VAL A 214 14.59 9.68 -1.41
N LEU A 215 14.44 8.48 -1.97
CA LEU A 215 13.24 7.66 -1.79
C LEU A 215 13.04 7.26 -0.32
N TYR A 216 14.12 6.94 0.39
CA TYR A 216 14.09 6.62 1.81
C TYR A 216 13.62 7.81 2.65
N HIS A 217 14.24 8.99 2.49
CA HIS A 217 13.88 10.17 3.28
C HIS A 217 12.48 10.69 2.92
N LEU A 218 12.09 10.60 1.65
CA LEU A 218 10.71 10.90 1.23
C LEU A 218 9.70 9.98 1.92
N ALA A 219 9.97 8.67 2.00
CA ALA A 219 9.11 7.73 2.69
C ALA A 219 9.02 8.01 4.20
N VAL A 220 10.14 8.43 4.84
CA VAL A 220 10.14 8.89 6.24
C VAL A 220 9.22 10.09 6.43
N VAL A 221 9.32 11.10 5.57
CA VAL A 221 8.46 12.29 5.63
C VAL A 221 6.99 11.89 5.44
N MET A 222 6.68 11.05 4.46
CA MET A 222 5.32 10.57 4.22
C MET A 222 4.73 9.87 5.45
N VAL A 223 5.48 8.95 6.07
CA VAL A 223 5.04 8.23 7.27
C VAL A 223 4.84 9.18 8.45
N ALA A 224 5.77 10.14 8.65
CA ALA A 224 5.68 11.11 9.75
C ALA A 224 4.43 12.02 9.65
N HIS A 225 4.00 12.32 8.42
CA HIS A 225 2.86 13.22 8.15
C HIS A 225 1.58 12.48 7.71
N GLY A 226 1.53 11.15 7.85
CA GLY A 226 0.33 10.35 7.56
C GLY A 226 -0.05 10.27 6.09
N VAL A 227 0.87 10.59 5.16
CA VAL A 227 0.62 10.48 3.72
C VAL A 227 0.77 9.03 3.30
N ALA A 228 -0.32 8.43 2.79
CA ALA A 228 -0.31 7.06 2.34
C ALA A 228 0.18 6.95 0.88
N PRO A 229 0.92 5.86 0.52
CA PRO A 229 1.39 5.66 -0.86
C PRO A 229 0.27 5.65 -1.91
N ASP A 230 -0.91 5.16 -1.55
CA ASP A 230 -2.07 5.12 -2.44
C ASP A 230 -2.64 6.52 -2.76
N GLU A 231 -2.50 7.50 -1.85
CA GLU A 231 -2.86 8.89 -2.14
C GLU A 231 -1.96 9.48 -3.23
N VAL A 232 -0.65 9.23 -3.12
CA VAL A 232 0.33 9.66 -4.13
C VAL A 232 0.09 8.94 -5.46
N ASN A 233 -0.19 7.63 -5.43
CA ASN A 233 -0.48 6.85 -6.63
C ASN A 233 -1.75 7.34 -7.34
N ARG A 234 -2.82 7.67 -6.60
CA ARG A 234 -4.03 8.26 -7.17
C ARG A 234 -3.75 9.60 -7.85
N GLU A 235 -2.97 10.46 -7.22
CA GLU A 235 -2.60 11.76 -7.82
C GLU A 235 -1.73 11.59 -9.07
N LEU A 236 -0.77 10.68 -9.05
CA LEU A 236 0.04 10.36 -10.23
C LEU A 236 -0.83 9.82 -11.39
N ALA A 237 -1.76 8.92 -11.10
CA ALA A 237 -2.70 8.38 -12.09
C ALA A 237 -3.60 9.48 -12.68
N ARG A 238 -4.12 10.38 -11.83
CA ARG A 238 -4.90 11.54 -12.26
C ARG A 238 -4.11 12.40 -13.25
N ARG A 239 -2.89 12.80 -12.90
CA ARG A 239 -2.01 13.62 -13.78
C ARG A 239 -1.68 12.89 -15.09
N ALA A 240 -1.42 11.59 -15.06
CA ALA A 240 -1.17 10.80 -16.27
C ALA A 240 -2.41 10.71 -17.18
N GLY A 241 -3.62 10.74 -16.63
CA GLY A 241 -4.87 10.80 -17.38
C GLY A 241 -5.13 12.15 -18.02
N GLU A 242 -4.71 13.25 -17.39
CA GLU A 242 -4.86 14.62 -17.90
C GLU A 242 -3.80 14.99 -18.98
N ALA A 243 -2.69 14.25 -19.04
CA ALA A 243 -1.62 14.46 -20.02
C ALA A 243 -1.89 13.83 -21.40
N ARG A 244 -3.07 13.24 -21.62
CA ARG A 244 -3.55 12.69 -22.89
C ARG A 244 -4.64 13.55 -23.47
#